data_856b312d93af3582a9e22cefff11a0f7
#
_entry.id   856b312d93af3582a9e22cefff11a0f7
#
_cell.length_a   1.000
_cell.length_b   1.000
_cell.length_c   1.000
_cell.angle_alpha   90.00
_cell.angle_beta   90.00
_cell.angle_gamma   90.00
#
_symmetry.space_group_name_H-M   'P 1'
#
loop_
_entity.id
_entity.type
_entity.pdbx_description
1 polymer ?
#
loop_
_entity_poly.entity_id
_entity_poly.type
_entity_poly.pdbx_seq_one_letter_code
_entity_poly.pdbx_strand_id
1 'polypeptide(L)'
;MTQTAINYAKVLYELKISKKVIDNSQEILSSVPQLKDTLISPVVSKQKKHNIIEKVFPKEMHNFFMVLCDYQSMEVIDQIFVAYKNYYNEQNSILEAKLIYVTVPNEEQINNIKEILMKKHHKSQVELSLVEDPSIIGGFIIEAENFETDWSIRGRLNQLQQSLVRR
;
A
#
# COMPACT_ATOMS: atom_id res chain seq x y z
N MET A 1 7.64 4.49 -10.32
CA MET A 1 8.07 3.09 -10.14
C MET A 1 9.00 2.68 -11.25
N THR A 2 10.08 1.99 -10.92
CA THR A 2 11.02 1.46 -11.94
C THR A 2 10.52 0.14 -12.49
N GLN A 3 10.83 -0.16 -13.78
CA GLN A 3 10.46 -1.45 -14.39
C GLN A 3 11.05 -2.64 -13.63
N THR A 4 12.23 -2.46 -13.09
CA THR A 4 12.91 -3.45 -12.24
C THR A 4 12.07 -3.79 -11.00
N ALA A 5 11.51 -2.79 -10.31
CA ALA A 5 10.67 -3.01 -9.13
C ALA A 5 9.38 -3.78 -9.48
N ILE A 6 8.76 -3.48 -10.62
CA ILE A 6 7.58 -4.19 -11.10
C ILE A 6 7.90 -5.67 -11.41
N ASN A 7 9.03 -5.94 -12.04
CA ASN A 7 9.43 -7.31 -12.36
C ASN A 7 9.68 -8.14 -11.09
N TYR A 8 10.42 -7.58 -10.10
CA TYR A 8 10.62 -8.25 -8.82
C TYR A 8 9.32 -8.44 -8.03
N ALA A 9 8.39 -7.49 -8.10
CA ALA A 9 7.08 -7.61 -7.47
C ALA A 9 6.26 -8.78 -8.03
N LYS A 10 6.28 -8.98 -9.34
CA LYS A 10 5.64 -10.13 -10.00
C LYS A 10 6.27 -11.45 -9.56
N VAL A 11 7.62 -11.52 -9.54
CA VAL A 11 8.32 -12.70 -9.04
C VAL A 11 7.95 -12.99 -7.58
N LEU A 12 7.90 -11.97 -6.73
CA LEU A 12 7.50 -12.12 -5.33
C LEU A 12 6.07 -12.69 -5.19
N TYR A 13 5.16 -12.28 -6.06
CA TYR A 13 3.79 -12.83 -6.10
C TYR A 13 3.78 -14.29 -6.56
N GLU A 14 4.56 -14.63 -7.59
CA GLU A 14 4.67 -16.00 -8.13
C GLU A 14 5.29 -17.00 -7.14
N LEU A 15 6.12 -16.53 -6.21
CA LEU A 15 6.68 -17.34 -5.13
C LEU A 15 5.62 -17.81 -4.12
N LYS A 16 4.38 -17.28 -4.20
CA LYS A 16 3.25 -17.64 -3.33
C LYS A 16 3.55 -17.55 -1.84
N ILE A 17 4.43 -16.62 -1.47
CA ILE A 17 4.74 -16.34 -0.07
C ILE A 17 3.52 -15.68 0.59
N SER A 18 3.21 -16.06 1.82
CA SER A 18 2.10 -15.47 2.57
C SER A 18 2.26 -13.94 2.69
N LYS A 19 1.18 -13.19 2.41
CA LYS A 19 1.14 -11.72 2.56
C LYS A 19 1.68 -11.29 3.94
N LYS A 20 1.31 -12.02 5.01
CA LYS A 20 1.79 -11.73 6.38
C LYS A 20 3.32 -11.79 6.52
N VAL A 21 3.98 -12.71 5.84
CA VAL A 21 5.45 -12.85 5.87
C VAL A 21 6.11 -11.68 5.14
N ILE A 22 5.53 -11.24 4.04
CA ILE A 22 6.01 -10.08 3.27
C ILE A 22 5.82 -8.80 4.06
N ASP A 23 4.63 -8.59 4.64
CA ASP A 23 4.31 -7.41 5.46
C ASP A 23 5.24 -7.33 6.69
N ASN A 24 5.48 -8.46 7.38
CA ASN A 24 6.44 -8.53 8.50
C ASN A 24 7.86 -8.18 8.05
N SER A 25 8.29 -8.66 6.89
CA SER A 25 9.62 -8.35 6.34
C SER A 25 9.75 -6.87 6.00
N GLN A 26 8.70 -6.23 5.49
CA GLN A 26 8.63 -4.79 5.25
C GLN A 26 8.70 -4.01 6.56
N GLU A 27 7.99 -4.45 7.60
CA GLU A 27 8.00 -3.83 8.92
C GLU A 27 9.38 -3.88 9.57
N ILE A 28 10.08 -5.02 9.49
CA ILE A 28 11.46 -5.18 9.97
C ILE A 28 12.39 -4.15 9.29
N LEU A 29 12.32 -4.02 7.97
CA LEU A 29 13.15 -3.05 7.22
C LEU A 29 12.82 -1.60 7.56
N SER A 30 11.54 -1.29 7.82
CA SER A 30 11.09 0.05 8.18
C SER A 30 11.49 0.42 9.62
N SER A 31 11.46 -0.57 10.53
CA SER A 31 11.79 -0.36 11.95
C SER A 31 13.29 -0.18 12.19
N VAL A 32 14.15 -0.71 11.31
CA VAL A 32 15.61 -0.67 11.47
C VAL A 32 16.27 -0.11 10.21
N PRO A 33 16.33 1.22 10.01
CA PRO A 33 16.93 1.83 8.82
C PRO A 33 18.38 1.40 8.57
N GLN A 34 19.19 1.21 9.65
CA GLN A 34 20.58 0.76 9.56
C GLN A 34 20.72 -0.64 8.91
N LEU A 35 19.70 -1.50 9.07
CA LEU A 35 19.68 -2.81 8.42
C LEU A 35 19.61 -2.65 6.91
N LYS A 36 18.72 -1.78 6.44
CA LYS A 36 18.57 -1.47 5.02
C LYS A 36 19.85 -0.87 4.46
N ASP A 37 20.45 0.12 5.12
CA ASP A 37 21.72 0.73 4.71
C ASP A 37 22.85 -0.29 4.63
N THR A 38 22.93 -1.22 5.58
CA THR A 38 23.91 -2.31 5.56
C THR A 38 23.73 -3.24 4.37
N LEU A 39 22.49 -3.57 4.02
CA LEU A 39 22.19 -4.44 2.88
C LEU A 39 22.42 -3.74 1.53
N ILE A 40 22.25 -2.42 1.46
CA ILE A 40 22.55 -1.62 0.25
C ILE A 40 24.04 -1.40 0.09
N SER A 41 24.78 -1.18 1.20
CA SER A 41 26.19 -0.78 1.16
C SER A 41 27.08 -1.71 0.30
N PRO A 42 27.84 -1.20 -0.66
CA PRO A 42 28.75 -2.02 -1.47
C PRO A 42 30.00 -2.46 -0.69
N VAL A 43 30.29 -1.81 0.44
CA VAL A 43 31.47 -2.14 1.30
C VAL A 43 31.26 -3.44 2.06
N VAL A 44 30.00 -3.81 2.34
CA VAL A 44 29.66 -5.04 3.04
C VAL A 44 29.71 -6.23 2.07
N SER A 45 30.51 -7.25 2.39
CA SER A 45 30.64 -8.42 1.53
C SER A 45 29.30 -9.19 1.42
N LYS A 46 29.08 -9.84 0.27
CA LYS A 46 27.87 -10.65 0.02
C LYS A 46 27.61 -11.68 1.13
N GLN A 47 28.66 -12.38 1.57
CA GLN A 47 28.56 -13.38 2.64
C GLN A 47 27.99 -12.78 3.94
N LYS A 48 28.43 -11.59 4.32
CA LYS A 48 27.92 -10.91 5.53
C LYS A 48 26.47 -10.52 5.37
N LYS A 49 26.08 -10.03 4.19
CA LYS A 49 24.69 -9.71 3.88
C LYS A 49 23.79 -10.95 3.97
N HIS A 50 24.22 -12.07 3.37
CA HIS A 50 23.48 -13.33 3.45
C HIS A 50 23.31 -13.81 4.89
N ASN A 51 24.38 -13.77 5.71
CA ASN A 51 24.29 -14.13 7.13
C ASN A 51 23.33 -13.25 7.94
N ILE A 52 23.23 -11.97 7.59
CA ILE A 52 22.25 -11.05 8.21
C ILE A 52 20.83 -11.43 7.80
N ILE A 53 20.61 -11.68 6.51
CA ILE A 53 19.31 -12.09 5.98
C ILE A 53 18.80 -13.36 6.66
N GLU A 54 19.65 -14.38 6.79
CA GLU A 54 19.29 -15.64 7.44
C GLU A 54 18.92 -15.51 8.93
N LYS A 55 19.49 -14.52 9.62
CA LYS A 55 19.24 -14.31 11.05
C LYS A 55 18.04 -13.43 11.34
N VAL A 56 17.70 -12.52 10.44
CA VAL A 56 16.72 -11.44 10.69
C VAL A 56 15.39 -11.72 10.02
N PHE A 57 15.40 -12.31 8.82
CA PHE A 57 14.19 -12.47 8.03
C PHE A 57 13.62 -13.91 8.10
N PRO A 58 12.31 -14.08 7.81
CA PRO A 58 11.71 -15.39 7.64
C PRO A 58 12.37 -16.18 6.49
N LYS A 59 12.45 -17.51 6.64
CA LYS A 59 13.12 -18.40 5.67
C LYS A 59 12.59 -18.29 4.24
N GLU A 60 11.29 -18.06 4.10
CA GLU A 60 10.63 -17.90 2.79
C GLU A 60 11.16 -16.71 2.01
N MET A 61 11.64 -15.66 2.70
CA MET A 61 12.15 -14.44 2.09
C MET A 61 13.67 -14.45 1.85
N HIS A 62 14.41 -15.44 2.39
CA HIS A 62 15.88 -15.46 2.31
C HIS A 62 16.37 -15.40 0.87
N ASN A 63 15.90 -16.31 0.01
CA ASN A 63 16.34 -16.38 -1.38
C ASN A 63 16.04 -15.08 -2.14
N PHE A 64 14.88 -14.50 -1.89
CA PHE A 64 14.49 -13.24 -2.53
C PHE A 64 15.43 -12.09 -2.16
N PHE A 65 15.69 -11.90 -0.87
CA PHE A 65 16.63 -10.86 -0.41
C PHE A 65 18.07 -11.10 -0.83
N MET A 66 18.53 -12.37 -0.82
CA MET A 66 19.87 -12.73 -1.30
C MET A 66 20.06 -12.34 -2.76
N VAL A 67 19.07 -12.65 -3.61
CA VAL A 67 19.09 -12.26 -5.04
C VAL A 67 19.12 -10.73 -5.17
N LEU A 68 18.31 -10.00 -4.42
CA LEU A 68 18.34 -8.52 -4.46
C LEU A 68 19.70 -7.96 -4.05
N CYS A 69 20.35 -8.54 -3.03
CA CYS A 69 21.69 -8.12 -2.61
C CYS A 69 22.75 -8.44 -3.66
N ASP A 70 22.67 -9.61 -4.28
CA ASP A 70 23.64 -10.07 -5.28
C ASP A 70 23.62 -9.23 -6.56
N TYR A 71 22.45 -8.78 -6.96
CA TYR A 71 22.22 -7.91 -8.11
C TYR A 71 22.20 -6.41 -7.76
N GLN A 72 22.57 -6.04 -6.53
CA GLN A 72 22.59 -4.64 -6.07
C GLN A 72 21.24 -3.91 -6.23
N SER A 73 20.16 -4.66 -6.20
CA SER A 73 18.79 -4.15 -6.37
C SER A 73 18.08 -3.84 -5.05
N MET A 74 18.80 -3.89 -3.92
CA MET A 74 18.22 -3.65 -2.60
C MET A 74 17.79 -2.19 -2.38
N GLU A 75 18.34 -1.24 -3.15
CA GLU A 75 17.98 0.18 -3.12
C GLU A 75 16.49 0.41 -3.47
N VAL A 76 15.96 -0.41 -4.37
CA VAL A 76 14.58 -0.27 -4.84
C VAL A 76 13.58 -1.12 -4.05
N ILE A 77 13.96 -1.68 -2.90
CA ILE A 77 13.11 -2.60 -2.12
C ILE A 77 11.76 -1.99 -1.72
N ASP A 78 11.73 -0.70 -1.34
CA ASP A 78 10.48 -0.03 -0.99
C ASP A 78 9.54 0.07 -2.19
N GLN A 79 10.10 0.35 -3.38
CA GLN A 79 9.33 0.37 -4.62
C GLN A 79 8.82 -1.03 -4.99
N ILE A 80 9.60 -2.08 -4.66
CA ILE A 80 9.18 -3.47 -4.87
C ILE A 80 7.98 -3.82 -3.99
N PHE A 81 7.99 -3.45 -2.72
CA PHE A 81 6.86 -3.70 -1.82
C PHE A 81 5.59 -2.94 -2.25
N VAL A 82 5.74 -1.67 -2.65
CA VAL A 82 4.61 -0.90 -3.19
C VAL A 82 4.07 -1.53 -4.49
N ALA A 83 4.96 -1.91 -5.42
CA ALA A 83 4.57 -2.59 -6.66
C ALA A 83 3.92 -3.96 -6.39
N TYR A 84 4.42 -4.72 -5.40
CA TYR A 84 3.84 -5.99 -4.98
C TYR A 84 2.43 -5.80 -4.44
N LYS A 85 2.21 -4.82 -3.56
CA LYS A 85 0.89 -4.52 -3.00
C LYS A 85 -0.12 -4.18 -4.10
N ASN A 86 0.26 -3.33 -5.04
CA ASN A 86 -0.58 -2.96 -6.17
C ASN A 86 -0.90 -4.18 -7.05
N TYR A 87 0.12 -4.96 -7.40
CA TYR A 87 -0.05 -6.17 -8.21
C TYR A 87 -0.92 -7.23 -7.51
N TYR A 88 -0.69 -7.43 -6.20
CA TYR A 88 -1.50 -8.33 -5.38
C TYR A 88 -2.97 -7.89 -5.36
N ASN A 89 -3.23 -6.60 -5.15
CA ASN A 89 -4.59 -6.05 -5.13
C ASN A 89 -5.28 -6.20 -6.49
N GLU A 90 -4.55 -5.98 -7.58
CA GLU A 90 -5.06 -6.16 -8.95
C GLU A 90 -5.45 -7.62 -9.21
N GLN A 91 -4.56 -8.58 -8.94
CA GLN A 91 -4.78 -10.01 -9.17
C GLN A 91 -5.91 -10.58 -8.32
N ASN A 92 -6.09 -10.08 -7.11
CA ASN A 92 -7.14 -10.53 -6.20
C ASN A 92 -8.42 -9.69 -6.28
N SER A 93 -8.50 -8.76 -7.24
CA SER A 93 -9.65 -7.84 -7.39
C SER A 93 -9.99 -7.09 -6.09
N ILE A 94 -8.96 -6.66 -5.36
CA ILE A 94 -9.09 -5.85 -4.15
C ILE A 94 -9.04 -4.37 -4.53
N LEU A 95 -9.98 -3.57 -4.01
CA LEU A 95 -9.95 -2.13 -4.10
C LEU A 95 -9.39 -1.55 -2.82
N GLU A 96 -8.30 -0.81 -2.92
CA GLU A 96 -7.80 -0.01 -1.81
C GLU A 96 -8.41 1.38 -1.89
N ALA A 97 -9.07 1.80 -0.80
CA ALA A 97 -9.68 3.11 -0.69
C ALA A 97 -9.41 3.72 0.67
N LYS A 98 -9.39 5.04 0.72
CA LYS A 98 -9.22 5.84 1.93
C LYS A 98 -10.52 6.57 2.21
N LEU A 99 -11.04 6.41 3.41
CA LEU A 99 -12.21 7.13 3.91
C LEU A 99 -11.75 8.24 4.84
N ILE A 100 -11.93 9.49 4.40
CA ILE A 100 -11.65 10.67 5.19
C ILE A 100 -12.94 11.10 5.88
N TYR A 101 -12.92 11.28 7.17
CA TYR A 101 -14.12 11.57 7.99
C TYR A 101 -13.84 12.59 9.08
N VAL A 102 -14.91 13.20 9.62
CA VAL A 102 -14.87 14.05 10.83
C VAL A 102 -15.38 13.27 12.05
N THR A 103 -16.49 12.56 11.86
CA THR A 103 -17.08 11.73 12.91
C THR A 103 -16.81 10.27 12.58
N VAL A 104 -16.26 9.53 13.53
CA VAL A 104 -15.93 8.11 13.34
C VAL A 104 -17.17 7.34 12.86
N PRO A 105 -17.11 6.75 11.66
CA PRO A 105 -18.23 5.95 11.15
C PRO A 105 -18.37 4.67 11.97
N ASN A 106 -19.62 4.24 12.18
CA ASN A 106 -19.87 2.97 12.83
C ASN A 106 -19.59 1.79 11.88
N GLU A 107 -19.51 0.57 12.41
CA GLU A 107 -19.19 -0.64 11.62
C GLU A 107 -20.23 -0.89 10.51
N GLU A 108 -21.49 -0.60 10.74
CA GLU A 108 -22.56 -0.74 9.76
C GLU A 108 -22.36 0.21 8.58
N GLN A 109 -22.00 1.47 8.85
CA GLN A 109 -21.70 2.44 7.81
C GLN A 109 -20.46 2.04 6.99
N ILE A 110 -19.41 1.56 7.66
CA ILE A 110 -18.20 1.07 6.99
C ILE A 110 -18.54 -0.11 6.05
N ASN A 111 -19.34 -1.06 6.52
CA ASN A 111 -19.74 -2.22 5.73
C ASN A 111 -20.61 -1.82 4.52
N ASN A 112 -21.56 -0.91 4.71
CA ASN A 112 -22.38 -0.39 3.63
C ASN A 112 -21.54 0.33 2.57
N ILE A 113 -20.55 1.14 2.97
CA ILE A 113 -19.61 1.80 2.06
C ILE A 113 -18.81 0.77 1.27
N LYS A 114 -18.27 -0.27 1.93
CA LYS A 114 -17.55 -1.34 1.26
C LYS A 114 -18.40 -2.05 0.22
N GLU A 115 -19.64 -2.40 0.56
CA GLU A 115 -20.56 -3.05 -0.37
C GLU A 115 -20.87 -2.18 -1.60
N ILE A 116 -21.12 -0.88 -1.40
CA ILE A 116 -21.36 0.05 -2.50
C ILE A 116 -20.14 0.14 -3.41
N LEU A 117 -18.94 0.23 -2.83
CA LEU A 117 -17.69 0.29 -3.59
C LEU A 117 -17.43 -1.01 -4.35
N MET A 118 -17.64 -2.18 -3.74
CA MET A 118 -17.51 -3.47 -4.41
C MET A 118 -18.42 -3.57 -5.64
N LYS A 119 -19.70 -3.20 -5.48
CA LYS A 119 -20.69 -3.23 -6.57
C LYS A 119 -20.35 -2.23 -7.68
N LYS A 120 -19.98 -1.00 -7.32
CA LYS A 120 -19.71 0.09 -8.27
C LYS A 120 -18.45 -0.17 -9.10
N HIS A 121 -17.43 -0.76 -8.51
CA HIS A 121 -16.13 -0.96 -9.15
C HIS A 121 -15.86 -2.42 -9.56
N HIS A 122 -16.86 -3.30 -9.44
CA HIS A 122 -16.73 -4.72 -9.78
C HIS A 122 -15.54 -5.41 -9.11
N LYS A 123 -15.32 -5.09 -7.83
CA LYS A 123 -14.23 -5.65 -7.02
C LYS A 123 -14.77 -6.68 -6.04
N SER A 124 -13.94 -7.70 -5.75
CA SER A 124 -14.31 -8.78 -4.82
C SER A 124 -14.18 -8.38 -3.37
N GLN A 125 -13.28 -7.44 -3.07
CA GLN A 125 -13.00 -6.99 -1.71
C GLN A 125 -12.58 -5.52 -1.72
N VAL A 126 -12.87 -4.81 -0.60
CA VAL A 126 -12.43 -3.43 -0.38
C VAL A 126 -11.62 -3.36 0.92
N GLU A 127 -10.36 -2.95 0.81
CA GLU A 127 -9.53 -2.55 1.96
C GLU A 127 -9.73 -1.03 2.16
N LEU A 128 -10.36 -0.66 3.29
CA LEU A 128 -10.69 0.71 3.63
C LEU A 128 -9.78 1.21 4.75
N SER A 129 -8.95 2.21 4.45
CA SER A 129 -8.17 2.94 5.46
C SER A 129 -8.96 4.14 5.97
N LEU A 130 -8.99 4.34 7.28
CA LEU A 130 -9.74 5.41 7.94
C LEU A 130 -8.80 6.55 8.31
N VAL A 131 -9.13 7.78 7.88
CA VAL A 131 -8.35 8.97 8.20
C VAL A 131 -9.27 10.08 8.72
N GLU A 132 -8.96 10.59 9.90
CA GLU A 132 -9.68 11.69 10.49
C GLU A 132 -9.13 13.02 9.93
N ASP A 133 -10.03 13.85 9.39
CA ASP A 133 -9.71 15.22 8.95
C ASP A 133 -10.84 16.19 9.31
N PRO A 134 -10.65 16.99 10.37
CA PRO A 134 -11.63 17.99 10.79
C PRO A 134 -11.89 19.10 9.75
N SER A 135 -11.01 19.28 8.77
CA SER A 135 -11.11 20.37 7.78
C SER A 135 -12.31 20.26 6.83
N ILE A 136 -12.88 19.06 6.70
CA ILE A 136 -14.06 18.83 5.83
C ILE A 136 -15.39 19.26 6.45
N ILE A 137 -15.38 19.73 7.71
CA ILE A 137 -16.52 20.26 8.49
C ILE A 137 -17.57 19.19 8.86
N GLY A 138 -17.77 18.18 8.01
CA GLY A 138 -18.70 17.07 8.20
C GLY A 138 -18.92 16.28 6.91
N GLY A 139 -19.54 15.10 7.03
CA GLY A 139 -19.62 14.14 5.95
C GLY A 139 -18.36 13.32 5.80
N PHE A 140 -18.05 12.85 4.60
CA PHE A 140 -16.87 12.03 4.31
C PHE A 140 -16.44 12.17 2.86
N ILE A 141 -15.16 11.89 2.61
CA ILE A 141 -14.55 11.79 1.28
C ILE A 141 -14.00 10.39 1.12
N ILE A 142 -14.23 9.78 -0.04
CA ILE A 142 -13.63 8.50 -0.40
C ILE A 142 -12.64 8.75 -1.52
N GLU A 143 -11.37 8.46 -1.25
CA GLU A 143 -10.27 8.50 -2.21
C GLU A 143 -9.83 7.08 -2.55
N ALA A 144 -9.66 6.79 -3.83
CA ALA A 144 -9.00 5.60 -4.33
C ALA A 144 -8.12 5.96 -5.51
N GLU A 145 -7.27 5.02 -5.96
CA GLU A 145 -6.26 5.28 -7.00
C GLU A 145 -6.81 6.00 -8.25
N ASN A 146 -8.04 5.67 -8.67
CA ASN A 146 -8.64 6.14 -9.92
C ASN A 146 -9.90 6.98 -9.74
N PHE A 147 -10.34 7.26 -8.51
CA PHE A 147 -11.52 8.08 -8.28
C PHE A 147 -11.48 8.72 -6.90
N GLU A 148 -12.15 9.86 -6.82
CA GLU A 148 -12.47 10.56 -5.60
C GLU A 148 -13.98 10.83 -5.58
N THR A 149 -14.60 10.61 -4.44
CA THR A 149 -16.02 10.93 -4.25
C THR A 149 -16.16 11.75 -2.97
N ASP A 150 -16.47 13.03 -3.13
CA ASP A 150 -16.61 13.99 -2.04
C ASP A 150 -18.11 14.13 -1.65
N TRP A 151 -18.45 13.62 -0.47
CA TRP A 151 -19.74 13.78 0.20
C TRP A 151 -19.64 14.65 1.46
N SER A 152 -18.62 15.49 1.52
CA SER A 152 -18.45 16.44 2.60
C SER A 152 -19.41 17.63 2.48
N ILE A 153 -19.69 18.26 3.62
CA ILE A 153 -20.48 19.51 3.65
C ILE A 153 -19.72 20.60 2.90
N ARG A 154 -18.40 20.65 3.04
CA ARG A 154 -17.54 21.60 2.33
C ARG A 154 -17.64 21.45 0.79
N GLY A 155 -17.58 20.20 0.30
CA GLY A 155 -17.74 19.92 -1.14
C GLY A 155 -19.10 20.36 -1.66
N ARG A 156 -20.17 20.09 -0.93
CA ARG A 156 -21.53 20.53 -1.30
C ARG A 156 -21.68 22.06 -1.34
N LEU A 157 -21.11 22.76 -0.37
CA LEU A 157 -21.13 24.24 -0.36
C LEU A 157 -20.37 24.81 -1.56
N ASN A 158 -19.20 24.26 -1.89
CA ASN A 158 -18.42 24.68 -3.06
C ASN A 158 -19.19 24.45 -4.37
N GLN A 159 -19.87 23.31 -4.52
CA GLN A 159 -20.71 23.03 -5.69
C GLN A 159 -21.87 24.01 -5.81
N LEU A 160 -22.53 24.35 -4.70
CA LEU A 160 -23.59 25.35 -4.68
C LEU A 160 -23.08 26.75 -5.07
N GLN A 161 -21.96 27.20 -4.53
CA GLN A 161 -21.33 28.46 -4.92
C GLN A 161 -20.98 28.49 -6.40
N GLN A 162 -20.41 27.46 -6.96
CA GLN A 162 -20.08 27.37 -8.38
C GLN A 162 -21.33 27.40 -9.27
N SER A 163 -22.42 26.79 -8.83
CA SER A 163 -23.70 26.83 -9.57
C SER A 163 -24.35 28.21 -9.59
N LEU A 164 -24.13 29.02 -8.56
CA LEU A 164 -24.64 30.40 -8.47
C LEU A 164 -23.81 31.38 -9.30
N VAL A 165 -22.51 31.19 -9.43
CA VAL A 165 -21.59 32.05 -10.18
C VAL A 165 -21.68 31.79 -11.70
N ARG A 166 -22.15 30.63 -12.13
CA ARG A 166 -22.37 30.29 -13.57
C ARG A 166 -23.69 30.75 -14.15
N ARG A 167 -24.52 31.47 -13.41
CA ARG A 167 -25.71 32.16 -13.89
C ARG A 167 -25.42 33.65 -14.06
#